data_1d10e622eaaac46e29d6481b3b062b3a
#
_entry.id   1d10e622eaaac46e29d6481b3b062b3a
#
_cell.length_a   1.000
_cell.length_b   1.000
_cell.length_c   1.000
_cell.angle_alpha   90.00
_cell.angle_beta   90.00
_cell.angle_gamma   90.00
#
_symmetry.space_group_name_H-M   'P 1'
#
loop_
_entity.id
_entity.type
_entity.pdbx_description
1 polymer ?
#
loop_
_entity_poly.entity_id
_entity_poly.type
_entity_poly.pdbx_seq_one_letter_code
_entity_poly.pdbx_strand_id
1 'polypeptide(L)'
;MKDMSTSITFPMATILTYIHTSRKGYLTVSNNGEKIPLRWDVQEPHLKTFVRALQISDTFFPVGMYNFSHGLESFVEMEIVKDIDEFFLLLNDILVHQIAPADCVALANAYKASERSDLNNLLLIDEMLYSMKLSGEIRECSVKTGKCLLSNLLLMIPKRTIISDFHEIVRTGVSPGNYAVALGIGGYLLGLTCPETIMIELYSFCVSFVGAAMRLIKMDHFMAIKIINKLQPLFVEIIQKNIYKATDEMYSCAPLLDIMSIKHERATVRMFLS
;
A
#
# COMPACT_ATOMS: atom_id res chain seq x y z
N MET A 1 -40.08 -49.32 -5.92
CA MET A 1 -39.29 -48.08 -5.85
C MET A 1 -38.70 -48.07 -4.45
N LYS A 2 -37.40 -48.40 -4.34
CA LYS A 2 -36.66 -48.41 -3.07
C LYS A 2 -35.75 -47.21 -3.07
N ASP A 3 -35.96 -46.32 -2.09
CA ASP A 3 -35.05 -45.26 -1.73
C ASP A 3 -33.74 -45.88 -1.21
N MET A 4 -32.63 -45.55 -1.84
CA MET A 4 -31.30 -45.76 -1.33
C MET A 4 -30.65 -44.42 -1.01
N SER A 5 -30.91 -43.89 0.16
CA SER A 5 -30.09 -42.84 0.76
C SER A 5 -28.94 -43.51 1.55
N THR A 6 -27.77 -43.60 0.93
CA THR A 6 -26.54 -44.00 1.64
C THR A 6 -25.91 -42.73 2.25
N SER A 7 -26.13 -42.51 3.54
CA SER A 7 -25.39 -41.55 4.35
C SER A 7 -23.99 -42.11 4.62
N ILE A 8 -22.97 -41.49 4.06
CA ILE A 8 -21.56 -41.78 4.38
C ILE A 8 -21.22 -41.01 5.67
N THR A 9 -21.28 -41.70 6.81
CA THR A 9 -20.76 -41.20 8.08
C THR A 9 -19.29 -41.55 8.18
N PHE A 10 -18.43 -40.54 8.09
CA PHE A 10 -17.02 -40.69 8.44
C PHE A 10 -16.87 -40.62 9.98
N PRO A 11 -16.21 -41.58 10.66
CA PRO A 11 -15.98 -41.48 12.10
C PRO A 11 -14.96 -40.39 12.38
N MET A 12 -15.37 -39.39 13.16
CA MET A 12 -14.53 -38.23 13.59
C MET A 12 -13.19 -38.63 14.24
N ALA A 13 -13.11 -39.81 14.84
CA ALA A 13 -11.90 -40.34 15.48
C ALA A 13 -10.75 -40.61 14.49
N THR A 14 -11.04 -40.91 13.21
CA THR A 14 -10.02 -41.21 12.20
C THR A 14 -9.34 -39.95 11.68
N ILE A 15 -10.02 -38.81 11.67
CA ILE A 15 -9.48 -37.53 11.23
C ILE A 15 -8.50 -36.94 12.25
N LEU A 16 -8.80 -37.10 13.56
CA LEU A 16 -7.94 -36.56 14.64
C LEU A 16 -6.60 -37.33 14.77
N THR A 17 -6.56 -38.62 14.44
CA THR A 17 -5.33 -39.41 14.55
C THR A 17 -4.32 -39.08 13.43
N TYR A 18 -4.77 -38.55 12.28
CA TYR A 18 -3.89 -38.14 11.18
C TYR A 18 -3.27 -36.75 11.34
N ILE A 19 -3.89 -35.87 12.13
CA ILE A 19 -3.38 -34.50 12.34
C ILE A 19 -2.19 -34.47 13.31
N HIS A 20 -2.01 -35.48 14.14
CA HIS A 20 -1.01 -35.47 15.23
C HIS A 20 0.37 -36.07 14.88
N THR A 21 0.58 -36.68 13.71
CA THR A 21 1.83 -37.40 13.41
C THR A 21 2.71 -36.80 12.30
N SER A 22 2.32 -35.68 11.67
CA SER A 22 3.15 -35.07 10.63
C SER A 22 3.78 -33.74 11.07
N ARG A 23 4.96 -33.81 11.70
CA ARG A 23 5.87 -32.67 11.85
C ARG A 23 6.48 -32.16 10.52
N LYS A 24 6.06 -32.70 9.38
CA LYS A 24 6.58 -32.37 8.03
C LYS A 24 5.47 -32.14 7.03
N GLY A 25 4.47 -31.31 7.30
CA GLY A 25 3.64 -30.65 6.27
C GLY A 25 2.93 -31.53 5.22
N TYR A 26 2.83 -32.85 5.40
CA TYR A 26 2.15 -33.76 4.47
C TYR A 26 0.96 -34.40 5.12
N LEU A 27 -0.26 -34.02 4.71
CA LEU A 27 -1.45 -34.84 4.91
C LEU A 27 -1.48 -35.91 3.79
N THR A 28 -1.31 -37.16 4.15
CA THR A 28 -1.50 -38.27 3.22
C THR A 28 -2.90 -38.83 3.37
N VAL A 29 -3.75 -38.68 2.36
CA VAL A 29 -5.00 -39.40 2.29
C VAL A 29 -4.70 -40.75 1.57
N SER A 30 -4.82 -41.84 2.29
CA SER A 30 -4.65 -43.18 1.72
C SER A 30 -6.00 -43.68 1.19
N ASN A 31 -6.14 -43.76 -0.13
CA ASN A 31 -7.11 -44.62 -0.76
C ASN A 31 -6.31 -45.71 -1.49
N ASN A 32 -6.48 -46.95 -1.09
CA ASN A 32 -5.78 -48.12 -1.69
C ASN A 32 -4.23 -48.11 -1.59
N GLY A 33 -3.63 -47.56 -0.54
CA GLY A 33 -2.19 -47.68 -0.30
C GLY A 33 -1.28 -46.72 -1.09
N GLU A 34 -1.82 -45.91 -1.97
CA GLU A 34 -1.06 -44.84 -2.61
C GLU A 34 -1.11 -43.53 -1.78
N LYS A 35 0.06 -43.01 -1.45
CA LYS A 35 0.22 -41.69 -0.79
C LYS A 35 0.06 -40.60 -1.82
N ILE A 36 -1.07 -39.91 -1.82
CA ILE A 36 -1.24 -38.68 -2.61
C ILE A 36 -0.63 -37.52 -1.82
N PRO A 37 0.47 -36.91 -2.29
CA PRO A 37 1.00 -35.74 -1.61
C PRO A 37 0.00 -34.58 -1.76
N LEU A 38 -0.45 -34.00 -0.64
CA LEU A 38 -1.17 -32.73 -0.69
C LEU A 38 -0.21 -31.67 -1.27
N ARG A 39 -0.63 -31.02 -2.33
CA ARG A 39 0.12 -30.11 -3.18
C ARG A 39 0.37 -28.73 -2.53
N TRP A 40 0.20 -28.61 -1.20
CA TRP A 40 0.29 -27.33 -0.49
C TRP A 40 1.52 -27.34 0.43
N ASP A 41 2.59 -26.72 -0.05
CA ASP A 41 3.73 -26.37 0.81
C ASP A 41 3.39 -25.08 1.56
N VAL A 42 2.93 -25.22 2.81
CA VAL A 42 2.60 -24.10 3.67
C VAL A 42 3.88 -23.55 4.29
N GLN A 43 4.49 -22.58 3.65
CA GLN A 43 5.66 -21.88 4.18
C GLN A 43 5.21 -20.80 5.17
N GLU A 44 5.27 -21.08 6.46
CA GLU A 44 4.83 -20.19 7.54
C GLU A 44 5.44 -18.76 7.46
N PRO A 45 6.74 -18.58 7.16
CA PRO A 45 7.31 -17.24 7.01
C PRO A 45 6.65 -16.42 5.91
N HIS A 46 6.38 -17.04 4.74
CA HIS A 46 5.73 -16.38 3.61
C HIS A 46 4.29 -15.98 3.93
N LEU A 47 3.52 -16.85 4.60
CA LEU A 47 2.15 -16.52 5.02
C LEU A 47 2.10 -15.40 6.03
N LYS A 48 3.04 -15.35 6.98
CA LYS A 48 3.14 -14.24 7.94
C LYS A 48 3.43 -12.91 7.23
N THR A 49 4.34 -12.90 6.27
CA THR A 49 4.65 -11.72 5.46
C THR A 49 3.46 -11.28 4.63
N PHE A 50 2.73 -12.22 4.03
CA PHE A 50 1.51 -11.93 3.28
C PHE A 50 0.42 -11.31 4.16
N VAL A 51 0.19 -11.83 5.37
CA VAL A 51 -0.76 -11.22 6.33
C VAL A 51 -0.34 -9.79 6.71
N ARG A 52 0.96 -9.53 6.89
CA ARG A 52 1.47 -8.18 7.15
C ARG A 52 1.20 -7.23 5.98
N ALA A 53 1.41 -7.71 4.74
CA ALA A 53 1.09 -6.94 3.54
C ALA A 53 -0.39 -6.56 3.49
N LEU A 54 -1.28 -7.55 3.71
CA LEU A 54 -2.72 -7.30 3.78
C LEU A 54 -3.07 -6.28 4.88
N GLN A 55 -2.46 -6.42 6.06
CA GLN A 55 -2.74 -5.55 7.20
C GLN A 55 -2.37 -4.09 6.93
N ILE A 56 -1.19 -3.81 6.34
CA ILE A 56 -0.75 -2.44 6.08
C ILE A 56 -1.39 -1.81 4.84
N SER A 57 -1.93 -2.63 3.92
CA SER A 57 -2.67 -2.15 2.75
C SER A 57 -4.18 -1.98 3.00
N ASP A 58 -4.70 -2.46 4.13
CA ASP A 58 -6.11 -2.36 4.46
C ASP A 58 -6.50 -0.92 4.78
N THR A 59 -7.65 -0.49 4.29
CA THR A 59 -8.23 0.83 4.60
C THR A 59 -8.55 1.02 6.08
N PHE A 60 -8.70 -0.08 6.83
CA PHE A 60 -8.86 -0.08 8.29
C PHE A 60 -7.54 0.23 9.03
N PHE A 61 -6.38 0.07 8.37
CA PHE A 61 -5.10 0.41 8.99
C PHE A 61 -5.02 1.92 9.27
N PRO A 62 -4.77 2.35 10.52
CA PRO A 62 -5.08 3.71 10.94
C PRO A 62 -3.99 4.71 10.53
N VAL A 63 -3.79 4.93 9.25
CA VAL A 63 -2.87 5.97 8.71
C VAL A 63 -3.60 7.25 8.30
N GLY A 64 -4.94 7.21 8.14
CA GLY A 64 -5.75 8.38 7.86
C GLY A 64 -5.81 8.82 6.39
N MET A 65 -5.32 8.04 5.44
CA MET A 65 -5.35 8.35 3.99
C MET A 65 -6.76 8.66 3.47
N TYR A 66 -7.78 8.02 4.04
CA TYR A 66 -9.18 8.15 3.63
C TYR A 66 -9.75 9.59 3.79
N ASN A 67 -9.09 10.43 4.58
CA ASN A 67 -9.54 11.81 4.84
C ASN A 67 -9.06 12.81 3.79
N PHE A 68 -8.28 12.36 2.80
CA PHE A 68 -7.66 13.23 1.81
C PHE A 68 -8.23 12.97 0.42
N SER A 69 -8.53 14.05 -0.31
CA SER A 69 -8.98 13.99 -1.70
C SER A 69 -7.84 14.14 -2.71
N HIS A 70 -6.65 14.51 -2.25
CA HIS A 70 -5.51 14.83 -3.10
C HIS A 70 -5.86 15.84 -4.21
N GLY A 71 -6.63 16.87 -3.88
CA GLY A 71 -7.07 17.91 -4.80
C GLY A 71 -8.27 17.52 -5.69
N LEU A 72 -8.77 16.29 -5.65
CA LEU A 72 -9.88 15.82 -6.49
C LEU A 72 -11.15 16.68 -6.29
N GLU A 73 -11.41 17.14 -5.07
CA GLU A 73 -12.57 17.99 -4.78
C GLU A 73 -12.57 19.24 -5.68
N SER A 74 -11.42 19.92 -5.85
CA SER A 74 -11.30 21.06 -6.76
C SER A 74 -11.45 20.70 -8.23
N PHE A 75 -10.99 19.52 -8.65
CA PHE A 75 -11.22 19.05 -10.03
C PHE A 75 -12.70 18.88 -10.33
N VAL A 76 -13.46 18.35 -9.37
CA VAL A 76 -14.91 18.17 -9.51
C VAL A 76 -15.65 19.50 -9.46
N GLU A 77 -15.32 20.38 -8.51
CA GLU A 77 -15.91 21.73 -8.41
C GLU A 77 -15.69 22.59 -9.66
N MET A 78 -14.53 22.43 -10.30
CA MET A 78 -14.19 23.13 -11.54
C MET A 78 -14.74 22.44 -12.79
N GLU A 79 -15.51 21.39 -12.65
CA GLU A 79 -16.06 20.58 -13.74
C GLU A 79 -14.99 20.02 -14.70
N ILE A 80 -13.76 19.79 -14.21
CA ILE A 80 -12.68 19.15 -14.98
C ILE A 80 -12.83 17.63 -14.92
N VAL A 81 -13.35 17.10 -13.79
CA VAL A 81 -13.69 15.70 -13.62
C VAL A 81 -15.18 15.60 -13.31
N LYS A 82 -15.96 15.09 -14.26
CA LYS A 82 -17.43 14.98 -14.18
C LYS A 82 -17.90 13.54 -14.13
N ASP A 83 -17.09 12.63 -14.68
CA ASP A 83 -17.44 11.23 -14.83
C ASP A 83 -16.24 10.30 -14.54
N ILE A 84 -16.48 9.01 -14.72
CA ILE A 84 -15.54 7.94 -14.42
C ILE A 84 -14.37 7.91 -15.40
N ASP A 85 -14.61 8.24 -16.65
CA ASP A 85 -13.56 8.19 -17.68
C ASP A 85 -12.56 9.33 -17.47
N GLU A 86 -13.03 10.55 -17.20
CA GLU A 86 -12.19 11.69 -16.83
C GLU A 86 -11.45 11.45 -15.50
N PHE A 87 -12.11 10.85 -14.51
CA PHE A 87 -11.46 10.44 -13.26
C PHE A 87 -10.35 9.41 -13.51
N PHE A 88 -10.60 8.40 -14.35
CA PHE A 88 -9.60 7.38 -14.67
C PHE A 88 -8.37 7.98 -15.35
N LEU A 89 -8.56 8.92 -16.28
CA LEU A 89 -7.45 9.63 -16.92
C LEU A 89 -6.64 10.44 -15.91
N LEU A 90 -7.31 11.20 -15.04
CA LEU A 90 -6.63 11.94 -13.97
C LEU A 90 -5.83 11.01 -13.04
N LEU A 91 -6.42 9.91 -12.58
CA LEU A 91 -5.73 8.95 -11.72
C LEU A 91 -4.50 8.35 -12.41
N ASN A 92 -4.63 7.98 -13.68
CA ASN A 92 -3.50 7.47 -14.47
C ASN A 92 -2.38 8.50 -14.56
N ASP A 93 -2.69 9.77 -14.84
CA ASP A 93 -1.70 10.84 -14.94
C ASP A 93 -0.99 11.10 -13.61
N ILE A 94 -1.72 11.11 -12.49
CA ILE A 94 -1.13 11.25 -11.15
C ILE A 94 -0.17 10.09 -10.85
N LEU A 95 -0.57 8.86 -11.17
CA LEU A 95 0.27 7.68 -10.96
C LEU A 95 1.57 7.77 -11.76
N VAL A 96 1.50 8.15 -13.03
CA VAL A 96 2.66 8.15 -13.95
C VAL A 96 3.58 9.34 -13.70
N HIS A 97 3.03 10.52 -13.39
CA HIS A 97 3.79 11.77 -13.38
C HIS A 97 4.12 12.29 -11.98
N GLN A 98 3.54 11.73 -10.94
CA GLN A 98 3.83 12.12 -9.55
C GLN A 98 4.19 10.91 -8.69
N ILE A 99 3.27 9.96 -8.48
CA ILE A 99 3.49 8.85 -7.54
C ILE A 99 4.65 7.96 -7.98
N ALA A 100 4.69 7.55 -9.24
CA ALA A 100 5.74 6.69 -9.76
C ALA A 100 7.14 7.32 -9.68
N PRO A 101 7.39 8.53 -10.23
CA PRO A 101 8.74 9.09 -10.27
C PRO A 101 9.18 9.73 -8.96
N ALA A 102 8.29 10.09 -8.04
CA ALA A 102 8.64 10.66 -6.75
C ALA A 102 8.49 9.63 -5.62
N ASP A 103 7.26 9.25 -5.26
CA ASP A 103 6.97 8.43 -4.09
C ASP A 103 7.52 7.00 -4.22
N CYS A 104 7.32 6.33 -5.38
CA CYS A 104 7.83 4.97 -5.57
C CYS A 104 9.37 4.92 -5.63
N VAL A 105 10.03 5.93 -6.22
CA VAL A 105 11.50 6.01 -6.23
C VAL A 105 12.03 6.29 -4.84
N ALA A 106 11.44 7.21 -4.09
CA ALA A 106 11.79 7.49 -2.69
C ALA A 106 11.62 6.23 -1.82
N LEU A 107 10.50 5.53 -1.96
CA LEU A 107 10.23 4.28 -1.25
C LEU A 107 11.29 3.21 -1.55
N ALA A 108 11.62 2.98 -2.83
CA ALA A 108 12.62 1.99 -3.22
C ALA A 108 14.00 2.29 -2.65
N ASN A 109 14.40 3.57 -2.63
CA ASN A 109 15.68 3.99 -2.04
C ASN A 109 15.65 3.94 -0.52
N ALA A 110 14.54 4.29 0.13
CA ALA A 110 14.37 4.14 1.59
C ALA A 110 14.41 2.67 2.02
N TYR A 111 13.82 1.76 1.24
CA TYR A 111 13.93 0.32 1.45
C TYR A 111 15.40 -0.14 1.42
N LYS A 112 16.15 0.25 0.37
CA LYS A 112 17.59 -0.08 0.22
C LYS A 112 18.46 0.54 1.33
N ALA A 113 18.15 1.78 1.74
CA ALA A 113 18.83 2.45 2.84
C ALA A 113 18.58 1.72 4.18
N SER A 114 17.34 1.23 4.39
CA SER A 114 16.99 0.44 5.57
C SER A 114 17.74 -0.89 5.63
N GLU A 115 17.90 -1.56 4.50
CA GLU A 115 18.71 -2.80 4.39
C GLU A 115 20.16 -2.58 4.81
N ARG A 116 20.72 -1.39 4.52
CA ARG A 116 22.09 -1.01 4.87
C ARG A 116 22.20 -0.32 6.23
N SER A 117 21.09 -0.10 6.92
CA SER A 117 20.99 0.70 8.15
C SER A 117 21.57 2.11 7.97
N ASP A 118 21.37 2.72 6.79
CA ASP A 118 21.88 4.03 6.41
C ASP A 118 20.85 5.13 6.75
N LEU A 119 20.91 5.60 7.99
CA LEU A 119 20.00 6.63 8.49
C LEU A 119 20.20 7.98 7.77
N ASN A 120 21.44 8.34 7.43
CA ASN A 120 21.71 9.62 6.77
C ASN A 120 21.07 9.67 5.38
N ASN A 121 21.12 8.57 4.63
CA ASN A 121 20.46 8.49 3.34
C ASN A 121 18.93 8.51 3.46
N LEU A 122 18.37 7.89 4.51
CA LEU A 122 16.92 8.01 4.79
C LEU A 122 16.49 9.46 4.98
N LEU A 123 17.26 10.24 5.76
CA LEU A 123 16.96 11.65 5.99
C LEU A 123 17.05 12.48 4.70
N LEU A 124 18.05 12.22 3.88
CA LEU A 124 18.21 12.88 2.57
C LEU A 124 17.02 12.57 1.65
N ILE A 125 16.63 11.30 1.52
CA ILE A 125 15.50 10.88 0.69
C ILE A 125 14.19 11.54 1.17
N ASP A 126 13.98 11.59 2.48
CA ASP A 126 12.77 12.16 3.08
C ASP A 126 12.66 13.66 2.81
N GLU A 127 13.75 14.41 2.97
CA GLU A 127 13.80 15.84 2.68
C GLU A 127 13.62 16.14 1.18
N MET A 128 14.26 15.36 0.31
CA MET A 128 14.11 15.51 -1.13
C MET A 128 12.66 15.27 -1.57
N LEU A 129 12.02 14.19 -1.09
CA LEU A 129 10.62 13.90 -1.41
C LEU A 129 9.68 15.01 -0.90
N TYR A 130 9.90 15.51 0.32
CA TYR A 130 9.13 16.60 0.88
C TYR A 130 9.22 17.87 0.02
N SER A 131 10.43 18.22 -0.41
CA SER A 131 10.69 19.41 -1.20
C SER A 131 10.08 19.34 -2.62
N MET A 132 9.87 18.13 -3.16
CA MET A 132 9.25 17.93 -4.48
C MET A 132 7.73 18.12 -4.48
N LYS A 133 7.07 18.03 -3.33
CA LYS A 133 5.62 18.22 -3.23
C LYS A 133 5.30 19.70 -3.12
N LEU A 134 4.84 20.33 -4.22
CA LEU A 134 4.66 21.78 -4.30
C LEU A 134 3.49 22.29 -3.44
N SER A 135 2.35 21.61 -3.47
CA SER A 135 1.17 21.97 -2.66
C SER A 135 1.42 21.66 -1.17
N GLY A 136 1.03 22.58 -0.30
CA GLY A 136 1.08 22.41 1.14
C GLY A 136 0.21 21.24 1.61
N GLU A 137 -0.98 21.07 1.04
CA GLU A 137 -1.88 19.98 1.38
C GLU A 137 -1.31 18.61 1.01
N ILE A 138 -0.67 18.48 -0.17
CA ILE A 138 -0.02 17.22 -0.58
C ILE A 138 1.14 16.90 0.36
N ARG A 139 1.95 17.88 0.74
CA ARG A 139 3.01 17.72 1.75
C ARG A 139 2.45 17.28 3.09
N GLU A 140 1.44 17.99 3.58
CA GLU A 140 0.83 17.73 4.88
C GLU A 140 0.18 16.35 4.93
N CYS A 141 -0.50 15.92 3.86
CA CYS A 141 -1.05 14.59 3.71
C CYS A 141 0.04 13.52 3.85
N SER A 142 1.12 13.64 3.06
CA SER A 142 2.24 12.70 3.08
C SER A 142 2.90 12.60 4.47
N VAL A 143 3.11 13.75 5.13
CA VAL A 143 3.73 13.82 6.46
C VAL A 143 2.80 13.28 7.55
N LYS A 144 1.53 13.65 7.56
CA LYS A 144 0.56 13.16 8.56
C LYS A 144 0.39 11.65 8.48
N THR A 145 0.18 11.14 7.28
CA THR A 145 0.01 9.69 7.06
C THR A 145 1.29 8.92 7.35
N GLY A 146 2.46 9.48 7.00
CA GLY A 146 3.77 8.89 7.27
C GLY A 146 4.08 8.81 8.77
N LYS A 147 3.82 9.86 9.54
CA LYS A 147 3.96 9.86 11.02
C LYS A 147 3.05 8.83 11.68
N CYS A 148 1.80 8.74 11.22
CA CYS A 148 0.87 7.72 11.70
C CYS A 148 1.38 6.32 11.36
N LEU A 149 1.86 6.09 10.13
CA LEU A 149 2.43 4.81 9.72
C LEU A 149 3.63 4.42 10.57
N LEU A 150 4.59 5.33 10.80
CA LEU A 150 5.76 5.08 11.66
C LEU A 150 5.35 4.65 13.07
N SER A 151 4.39 5.34 13.67
CA SER A 151 3.89 5.02 15.01
C SER A 151 3.25 3.62 15.08
N ASN A 152 2.47 3.25 14.04
CA ASN A 152 1.83 1.94 13.96
C ASN A 152 2.85 0.82 13.68
N LEU A 153 3.85 1.08 12.84
CA LEU A 153 4.92 0.12 12.55
C LEU A 153 5.75 -0.22 13.80
N LEU A 154 5.97 0.74 14.70
CA LEU A 154 6.64 0.49 15.98
C LEU A 154 5.88 -0.51 16.87
N LEU A 155 4.55 -0.59 16.75
CA LEU A 155 3.75 -1.61 17.45
C LEU A 155 3.92 -2.99 16.83
N MET A 156 4.19 -3.06 15.52
CA MET A 156 4.38 -4.32 14.79
C MET A 156 5.83 -4.83 14.85
N ILE A 157 6.79 -3.94 15.10
CA ILE A 157 8.23 -4.20 15.10
C ILE A 157 8.79 -3.91 16.50
N PRO A 158 8.74 -4.89 17.44
CA PRO A 158 8.99 -4.63 18.86
C PRO A 158 10.48 -4.41 19.23
N LYS A 159 11.39 -4.69 18.31
CA LYS A 159 12.84 -4.51 18.55
C LYS A 159 13.27 -3.11 18.10
N ARG A 160 14.19 -2.49 18.85
CA ARG A 160 14.83 -1.25 18.41
C ARG A 160 15.62 -1.52 17.11
N THR A 161 15.26 -0.79 16.07
CA THR A 161 15.83 -0.89 14.72
C THR A 161 15.91 0.52 14.12
N ILE A 162 16.42 0.65 12.91
CA ILE A 162 16.49 1.93 12.20
C ILE A 162 15.18 2.73 12.18
N ILE A 163 14.00 2.05 12.22
CA ILE A 163 12.71 2.75 12.28
C ILE A 163 12.54 3.51 13.59
N SER A 164 13.09 3.01 14.70
CA SER A 164 13.00 3.70 16.00
C SER A 164 13.83 4.98 15.97
N ASP A 165 15.02 4.93 15.38
CA ASP A 165 15.90 6.08 15.28
C ASP A 165 15.35 7.11 14.30
N PHE A 166 14.81 6.67 13.15
CA PHE A 166 14.13 7.53 12.18
C PHE A 166 12.87 8.17 12.78
N HIS A 167 12.03 7.40 13.49
CA HIS A 167 10.83 7.93 14.15
C HIS A 167 11.17 9.00 15.19
N GLU A 168 12.23 8.82 15.98
CA GLU A 168 12.65 9.83 16.95
C GLU A 168 13.08 11.14 16.27
N ILE A 169 13.81 11.06 15.16
CA ILE A 169 14.21 12.23 14.36
C ILE A 169 12.98 12.93 13.76
N VAL A 170 12.01 12.19 13.26
CA VAL A 170 10.74 12.73 12.75
C VAL A 170 9.93 13.38 13.88
N ARG A 171 9.91 12.77 15.08
CA ARG A 171 9.22 13.31 16.27
C ARG A 171 9.80 14.64 16.73
N THR A 172 11.11 14.82 16.62
CA THR A 172 11.78 16.08 16.95
C THR A 172 11.65 17.15 15.87
N GLY A 173 11.08 16.82 14.71
CA GLY A 173 10.86 17.75 13.59
C GLY A 173 12.10 17.99 12.72
N VAL A 174 13.16 17.20 12.89
CA VAL A 174 14.38 17.29 12.06
C VAL A 174 14.16 16.70 10.68
N SER A 175 13.28 15.71 10.53
CA SER A 175 12.86 15.13 9.24
C SER A 175 11.35 15.18 9.12
N PRO A 176 10.79 15.37 7.92
CA PRO A 176 9.34 15.43 7.70
C PRO A 176 8.60 14.15 8.07
N GLY A 177 9.10 12.99 7.67
CA GLY A 177 8.47 11.69 7.88
C GLY A 177 7.42 11.37 6.81
N ASN A 178 7.76 11.48 5.54
CA ASN A 178 6.86 11.19 4.42
C ASN A 178 6.40 9.73 4.41
N TYR A 179 5.17 9.50 3.94
CA TYR A 179 4.53 8.18 3.91
C TYR A 179 5.35 7.15 3.12
N ALA A 180 5.79 7.47 1.91
CA ALA A 180 6.54 6.56 1.05
C ALA A 180 7.87 6.13 1.69
N VAL A 181 8.57 7.04 2.39
CA VAL A 181 9.81 6.72 3.13
C VAL A 181 9.51 5.81 4.32
N ALA A 182 8.50 6.14 5.11
CA ALA A 182 8.05 5.32 6.23
C ALA A 182 7.64 3.90 5.78
N LEU A 183 6.94 3.80 4.65
CA LEU A 183 6.52 2.52 4.07
C LEU A 183 7.73 1.72 3.55
N GLY A 184 8.72 2.37 2.93
CA GLY A 184 9.95 1.72 2.49
C GLY A 184 10.71 1.07 3.66
N ILE A 185 10.87 1.80 4.78
CA ILE A 185 11.48 1.27 6.02
C ILE A 185 10.65 0.11 6.56
N GLY A 186 9.32 0.31 6.67
CA GLY A 186 8.41 -0.69 7.20
C GLY A 186 8.37 -1.97 6.38
N GLY A 187 8.32 -1.88 5.06
CA GLY A 187 8.31 -3.02 4.14
C GLY A 187 9.53 -3.90 4.33
N TYR A 188 10.73 -3.32 4.36
CA TYR A 188 11.97 -4.06 4.64
C TYR A 188 11.91 -4.78 5.99
N LEU A 189 11.56 -4.08 7.07
CA LEU A 189 11.55 -4.64 8.42
C LEU A 189 10.45 -5.69 8.65
N LEU A 190 9.36 -5.61 7.90
CA LEU A 190 8.28 -6.61 7.91
C LEU A 190 8.58 -7.83 7.03
N GLY A 191 9.69 -7.81 6.28
CA GLY A 191 10.12 -8.91 5.42
C GLY A 191 9.42 -8.96 4.06
N LEU A 192 8.80 -7.86 3.64
CA LEU A 192 8.28 -7.70 2.28
C LEU A 192 9.45 -7.48 1.31
N THR A 193 9.29 -7.86 0.06
CA THR A 193 10.20 -7.45 -1.01
C THR A 193 9.96 -5.99 -1.39
N CYS A 194 10.96 -5.34 -1.99
CA CYS A 194 10.79 -3.97 -2.49
C CYS A 194 9.65 -3.82 -3.52
N PRO A 195 9.49 -4.72 -4.52
CA PRO A 195 8.33 -4.68 -5.42
C PRO A 195 6.98 -4.79 -4.70
N GLU A 196 6.85 -5.69 -3.71
CA GLU A 196 5.63 -5.82 -2.91
C GLU A 196 5.33 -4.54 -2.12
N THR A 197 6.37 -3.89 -1.60
CA THR A 197 6.22 -2.64 -0.84
C THR A 197 5.74 -1.49 -1.76
N ILE A 198 6.29 -1.38 -2.99
CA ILE A 198 5.82 -0.40 -3.98
C ILE A 198 4.38 -0.72 -4.42
N MET A 199 4.02 -2.01 -4.56
CA MET A 199 2.65 -2.42 -4.89
C MET A 199 1.66 -1.95 -3.82
N ILE A 200 2.04 -2.01 -2.54
CA ILE A 200 1.21 -1.51 -1.43
C ILE A 200 1.02 0.00 -1.53
N GLU A 201 2.06 0.77 -1.85
CA GLU A 201 1.96 2.22 -2.08
C GLU A 201 0.93 2.53 -3.17
N LEU A 202 1.11 1.94 -4.36
CA LEU A 202 0.24 2.16 -5.51
C LEU A 202 -1.21 1.76 -5.24
N TYR A 203 -1.41 0.59 -4.62
CA TYR A 203 -2.74 0.10 -4.28
C TYR A 203 -3.43 0.98 -3.24
N SER A 204 -2.76 1.31 -2.14
CA SER A 204 -3.31 2.12 -1.05
C SER A 204 -3.67 3.53 -1.52
N PHE A 205 -2.80 4.16 -2.34
CA PHE A 205 -3.10 5.44 -2.98
C PHE A 205 -4.35 5.36 -3.86
N CYS A 206 -4.41 4.36 -4.77
CA CYS A 206 -5.55 4.19 -5.67
C CYS A 206 -6.85 3.94 -4.91
N VAL A 207 -6.86 3.09 -3.89
CA VAL A 207 -8.06 2.80 -3.08
C VAL A 207 -8.53 4.06 -2.34
N SER A 208 -7.61 4.84 -1.78
CA SER A 208 -7.93 6.12 -1.13
C SER A 208 -8.54 7.12 -2.12
N PHE A 209 -7.91 7.30 -3.29
CA PHE A 209 -8.35 8.24 -4.33
C PHE A 209 -9.68 7.84 -4.97
N VAL A 210 -9.89 6.55 -5.25
CA VAL A 210 -11.16 5.98 -5.69
C VAL A 210 -12.24 6.19 -4.61
N GLY A 211 -11.90 5.98 -3.33
CA GLY A 211 -12.80 6.22 -2.20
C GLY A 211 -13.23 7.69 -2.08
N ALA A 212 -12.35 8.65 -2.42
CA ALA A 212 -12.71 10.06 -2.52
C ALA A 212 -13.65 10.31 -3.72
N ALA A 213 -13.35 9.72 -4.88
CA ALA A 213 -14.19 9.85 -6.08
C ALA A 213 -15.60 9.32 -5.87
N MET A 214 -15.78 8.20 -5.18
CA MET A 214 -17.11 7.66 -4.85
C MET A 214 -17.98 8.61 -4.02
N ARG A 215 -17.38 9.59 -3.34
CA ARG A 215 -18.11 10.63 -2.58
C ARG A 215 -18.37 11.91 -3.38
N LEU A 216 -17.57 12.15 -4.43
CA LEU A 216 -17.57 13.39 -5.20
C LEU A 216 -18.29 13.27 -6.55
N ILE A 217 -18.21 12.10 -7.20
CA ILE A 217 -18.81 11.84 -8.50
C ILE A 217 -19.75 10.63 -8.44
N LYS A 218 -20.60 10.48 -9.46
CA LYS A 218 -21.53 9.34 -9.54
C LYS A 218 -20.77 8.05 -9.88
N MET A 219 -20.23 7.39 -8.87
CA MET A 219 -19.49 6.13 -8.97
C MET A 219 -19.93 5.14 -7.88
N ASP A 220 -20.18 3.90 -8.25
CA ASP A 220 -20.50 2.81 -7.33
C ASP A 220 -19.30 1.87 -7.08
N HIS A 221 -19.47 0.93 -6.16
CA HIS A 221 -18.42 -0.05 -5.80
C HIS A 221 -18.04 -0.96 -6.97
N PHE A 222 -18.96 -1.29 -7.89
CA PHE A 222 -18.64 -2.13 -9.04
C PHE A 222 -17.73 -1.39 -10.03
N MET A 223 -17.97 -0.09 -10.20
CA MET A 223 -17.11 0.78 -11.01
C MET A 223 -15.74 0.95 -10.37
N ALA A 224 -15.67 1.12 -9.04
CA ALA A 224 -14.42 1.19 -8.29
C ALA A 224 -13.55 -0.07 -8.48
N ILE A 225 -14.15 -1.26 -8.38
CA ILE A 225 -13.46 -2.54 -8.63
C ILE A 225 -12.91 -2.60 -10.06
N LYS A 226 -13.69 -2.17 -11.06
CA LYS A 226 -13.25 -2.16 -12.47
C LYS A 226 -12.05 -1.21 -12.69
N ILE A 227 -12.03 -0.04 -12.06
CA ILE A 227 -10.92 0.91 -12.13
C ILE A 227 -9.64 0.27 -11.58
N ILE A 228 -9.70 -0.28 -10.36
CA ILE A 228 -8.53 -0.93 -9.74
C ILE A 228 -8.02 -2.09 -10.61
N ASN A 229 -8.92 -2.94 -11.14
CA ASN A 229 -8.51 -4.02 -12.03
C ASN A 229 -7.85 -3.51 -13.32
N LYS A 230 -8.35 -2.41 -13.90
CA LYS A 230 -7.79 -1.81 -15.11
C LYS A 230 -6.38 -1.22 -14.89
N LEU A 231 -6.06 -0.82 -13.64
CA LEU A 231 -4.75 -0.25 -13.28
C LEU A 231 -3.68 -1.30 -12.97
N GLN A 232 -4.02 -2.57 -12.74
CA GLN A 232 -3.05 -3.60 -12.37
C GLN A 232 -1.86 -3.73 -13.33
N PRO A 233 -2.03 -3.73 -14.67
CA PRO A 233 -0.89 -3.75 -15.59
C PRO A 233 0.01 -2.51 -15.44
N LEU A 234 -0.57 -1.33 -15.19
CA LEU A 234 0.18 -0.09 -14.98
C LEU A 234 1.03 -0.17 -13.69
N PHE A 235 0.52 -0.79 -12.61
CA PHE A 235 1.29 -0.96 -11.39
C PHE A 235 2.58 -1.76 -11.64
N VAL A 236 2.47 -2.86 -12.40
CA VAL A 236 3.64 -3.68 -12.76
C VAL A 236 4.64 -2.87 -13.58
N GLU A 237 4.16 -2.11 -14.56
CA GLU A 237 4.99 -1.25 -15.39
C GLU A 237 5.71 -0.16 -14.57
N ILE A 238 5.00 0.49 -13.65
CA ILE A 238 5.56 1.50 -12.74
C ILE A 238 6.67 0.89 -11.89
N ILE A 239 6.45 -0.28 -11.29
CA ILE A 239 7.45 -0.97 -10.47
C ILE A 239 8.71 -1.25 -11.31
N GLN A 240 8.55 -1.86 -12.49
CA GLN A 240 9.66 -2.23 -13.36
C GLN A 240 10.51 -1.02 -13.78
N LYS A 241 9.87 0.12 -14.06
CA LYS A 241 10.54 1.34 -14.53
C LYS A 241 11.22 2.14 -13.41
N ASN A 242 10.75 2.03 -12.16
CA ASN A 242 11.18 2.96 -11.11
C ASN A 242 11.98 2.31 -9.97
N ILE A 243 11.91 1.00 -9.79
CA ILE A 243 12.53 0.31 -8.65
C ILE A 243 14.05 0.43 -8.58
N TYR A 244 14.71 0.63 -9.72
CA TYR A 244 16.18 0.73 -9.80
C TYR A 244 16.68 2.17 -9.89
N LYS A 245 15.79 3.16 -10.03
CA LYS A 245 16.20 4.56 -10.10
C LYS A 245 16.88 5.01 -8.82
N ALA A 246 17.88 5.87 -8.97
CA ALA A 246 18.56 6.50 -7.85
C ALA A 246 17.76 7.70 -7.32
N THR A 247 18.13 8.19 -6.15
CA THR A 247 17.43 9.30 -5.47
C THR A 247 17.48 10.60 -6.29
N ASP A 248 18.55 10.85 -7.01
CA ASP A 248 18.73 12.02 -7.89
C ASP A 248 17.93 11.94 -9.21
N GLU A 249 17.35 10.77 -9.51
CA GLU A 249 16.41 10.58 -10.61
C GLU A 249 14.95 10.80 -10.21
N MET A 250 14.69 11.18 -8.94
CA MET A 250 13.34 11.53 -8.49
C MET A 250 12.88 12.84 -9.14
N TYR A 251 11.62 12.88 -9.54
CA TYR A 251 10.94 14.10 -9.98
C TYR A 251 9.42 14.01 -9.74
N SER A 252 8.75 15.15 -9.72
CA SER A 252 7.29 15.27 -9.73
C SER A 252 6.90 16.28 -10.79
N CYS A 253 5.98 15.93 -11.69
CA CYS A 253 5.50 16.82 -12.74
C CYS A 253 4.00 16.61 -12.98
N ALA A 254 3.19 17.13 -12.06
CA ALA A 254 1.73 17.11 -12.15
C ALA A 254 1.15 18.52 -11.93
N PRO A 255 1.46 19.51 -12.81
CA PRO A 255 1.18 20.92 -12.55
C PRO A 255 -0.30 21.22 -12.36
N LEU A 256 -1.20 20.52 -13.05
CA LEU A 256 -2.63 20.71 -12.87
C LEU A 256 -3.10 20.22 -11.49
N LEU A 257 -2.53 19.11 -10.99
CA LEU A 257 -2.81 18.62 -9.66
C LEU A 257 -2.32 19.63 -8.59
N ASP A 258 -1.11 20.16 -8.76
CA ASP A 258 -0.56 21.15 -7.83
C ASP A 258 -1.45 22.41 -7.78
N ILE A 259 -1.89 22.92 -8.94
CA ILE A 259 -2.80 24.08 -9.04
C ILE A 259 -4.12 23.77 -8.32
N MET A 260 -4.73 22.61 -8.57
CA MET A 260 -6.01 22.24 -7.96
C MET A 260 -5.88 22.02 -6.45
N SER A 261 -4.78 21.42 -5.98
CA SER A 261 -4.51 21.28 -4.55
C SER A 261 -4.29 22.62 -3.87
N ILE A 262 -3.52 23.55 -4.48
CA ILE A 262 -3.33 24.92 -3.96
C ILE A 262 -4.66 25.69 -3.95
N LYS A 263 -5.54 25.47 -4.91
CA LYS A 263 -6.87 26.05 -4.94
C LYS A 263 -7.73 25.50 -3.80
N HIS A 264 -7.68 24.19 -3.56
CA HIS A 264 -8.38 23.54 -2.45
C HIS A 264 -7.94 24.08 -1.08
N GLU A 265 -6.65 24.37 -0.90
CA GLU A 265 -6.13 25.02 0.33
C GLU A 265 -6.86 26.31 0.69
N ARG A 266 -7.36 27.04 -0.31
CA ARG A 266 -8.02 28.34 -0.16
C ARG A 266 -9.54 28.25 -0.13
N ALA A 267 -10.10 27.06 -0.29
CA ALA A 267 -11.56 26.87 -0.29
C ALA A 267 -12.14 27.08 1.11
N THR A 268 -13.25 27.80 1.18
CA THR A 268 -13.94 28.11 2.46
C THR A 268 -14.80 26.96 2.97
N VAL A 269 -15.25 26.10 2.08
CA VAL A 269 -16.01 24.88 2.40
C VAL A 269 -15.27 23.69 1.79
N ARG A 270 -15.01 22.69 2.60
CA ARG A 270 -14.27 21.49 2.20
C ARG A 270 -14.91 20.23 2.79
N MET A 271 -15.07 19.19 1.99
CA MET A 271 -15.50 17.88 2.45
C MET A 271 -14.31 17.05 2.97
N PHE A 272 -13.11 17.28 2.41
CA PHE A 272 -11.89 16.59 2.75
C PHE A 272 -10.88 17.51 3.44
N LEU A 273 -9.89 16.91 4.09
CA LEU A 273 -8.80 17.67 4.74
C LEU A 273 -7.79 18.21 3.72
N SER A 274 -7.70 17.56 2.56
CA SER A 274 -6.91 18.03 1.41
C SER A 274 -7.42 17.42 0.11
#